data_589c17f9046634355a21c63eb99f6d1e
#
_entry.id   589c17f9046634355a21c63eb99f6d1e
#
_cell.length_a   1.000
_cell.length_b   1.000
_cell.length_c   1.000
_cell.angle_alpha   90.00
_cell.angle_beta   90.00
_cell.angle_gamma   90.00
#
_symmetry.space_group_name_H-M   'P 1'
#
loop_
_entity.id
_entity.type
_entity.pdbx_description
1 polymer ?
#
loop_
_entity_poly.entity_id
_entity_poly.type
_entity_poly.pdbx_seq_one_letter_code
_entity_poly.pdbx_strand_id
1 'polypeptide(L)'
;MLFLRLCLVVLIPSLLSACSLGQMVARSSLTIVDNGVISMNRETDLALAKAAIPANLKLVESLVVELPAHRELRIHAAQGFYGYAFGFVEDESPARASALYQRGLKHALVALESSGLRGQIDTMPTAELQQKLASLGRDAVPGLFWAASNWAKWIDLNRTEPARLSELDKVAALMQRALALDETFYFGGPHLFFGVWYGSRPPMLGGNFALAEDHFAKARNVTQGKLLIVDLLYAQYLAVQQSKRETFHAKLTSVANAPPDIFPEMALANVITQHKARQLLLKEEELF
;
A
#
# COMPACT_ATOMS: atom_id res chain seq x y z
N MET A 1 43.90 17.52 41.40
CA MET A 1 43.17 18.27 40.37
C MET A 1 43.47 17.76 38.93
N LEU A 2 44.68 17.36 38.61
CA LEU A 2 45.06 16.86 37.27
C LEU A 2 44.38 15.52 36.91
N PHE A 3 44.29 14.57 37.89
CA PHE A 3 43.61 13.28 37.72
C PHE A 3 42.10 13.40 37.45
N LEU A 4 41.44 14.36 38.13
CA LEU A 4 40.01 14.60 37.93
C LEU A 4 39.70 15.19 36.56
N ARG A 5 40.61 16.03 36.01
CA ARG A 5 40.51 16.58 34.65
C ARG A 5 40.78 15.54 33.59
N LEU A 6 41.68 14.59 33.82
CA LEU A 6 42.00 13.49 32.90
C LEU A 6 40.84 12.49 32.80
N CYS A 7 40.17 12.18 33.94
CA CYS A 7 38.95 11.32 33.94
C CYS A 7 37.79 12.00 33.21
N LEU A 8 37.62 13.31 33.34
CA LEU A 8 36.56 14.05 32.66
C LEU A 8 36.75 14.05 31.11
N VAL A 9 37.98 14.20 30.65
CA VAL A 9 38.32 14.22 29.22
C VAL A 9 38.16 12.83 28.56
N VAL A 10 38.30 11.75 29.30
CA VAL A 10 38.05 10.38 28.80
C VAL A 10 36.59 9.97 28.83
N LEU A 11 35.79 10.56 29.73
CA LEU A 11 34.35 10.27 29.83
C LEU A 11 33.49 10.95 28.74
N ILE A 12 33.93 12.12 28.25
CA ILE A 12 33.19 12.88 27.20
C ILE A 12 33.10 12.16 25.85
N PRO A 13 34.15 11.52 25.30
CA PRO A 13 34.01 10.76 24.05
C PRO A 13 33.19 9.48 24.20
N SER A 14 33.08 8.90 25.40
CA SER A 14 32.25 7.71 25.63
C SER A 14 30.75 8.01 25.62
N LEU A 15 30.35 9.25 25.91
CA LEU A 15 28.95 9.70 25.82
C LEU A 15 28.53 10.10 24.41
N LEU A 16 29.46 10.34 23.50
CA LEU A 16 29.19 10.64 22.08
C LEU A 16 29.04 9.39 21.21
N SER A 17 29.35 8.20 21.73
CA SER A 17 29.19 6.92 21.05
C SER A 17 27.76 6.33 21.14
N ALA A 18 26.76 7.15 21.39
CA ALA A 18 25.36 6.69 21.60
C ALA A 18 24.61 6.26 20.33
N CYS A 19 25.25 6.31 19.14
CA CYS A 19 24.74 5.54 18.01
C CYS A 19 25.21 4.11 18.17
N SER A 20 24.29 3.17 18.44
CA SER A 20 24.64 1.76 18.50
C SER A 20 25.26 1.33 17.14
N LEU A 21 26.21 0.41 17.16
CA LEU A 21 26.78 -0.18 15.94
C LEU A 21 25.64 -0.70 15.02
N GLY A 22 24.59 -1.25 15.61
CA GLY A 22 23.38 -1.69 14.91
C GLY A 22 22.71 -0.58 14.12
N GLN A 23 22.55 0.62 14.69
CA GLN A 23 21.96 1.76 13.98
C GLN A 23 22.81 2.23 12.81
N MET A 24 24.14 2.21 12.96
CA MET A 24 25.06 2.56 11.86
C MET A 24 24.97 1.54 10.72
N VAL A 25 24.97 0.26 11.03
CA VAL A 25 24.77 -0.83 10.05
C VAL A 25 23.39 -0.71 9.39
N ALA A 26 22.32 -0.50 10.15
CA ALA A 26 20.99 -0.34 9.63
C ALA A 26 20.90 0.83 8.64
N ARG A 27 21.48 1.99 8.96
CA ARG A 27 21.51 3.14 8.06
C ARG A 27 22.32 2.88 6.79
N SER A 28 23.45 2.18 6.86
CA SER A 28 24.24 1.82 5.66
C SER A 28 23.54 0.79 4.77
N SER A 29 22.57 0.07 5.29
CA SER A 29 21.78 -0.94 4.55
C SER A 29 20.57 -0.36 3.80
N LEU A 30 20.22 0.91 4.00
CA LEU A 30 19.00 1.49 3.40
C LEU A 30 19.00 1.41 1.87
N THR A 31 20.12 1.74 1.22
CA THR A 31 20.25 1.63 -0.24
C THR A 31 20.07 0.18 -0.74
N ILE A 32 20.49 -0.80 0.06
CA ILE A 32 20.29 -2.23 -0.28
C ILE A 32 18.81 -2.57 -0.22
N VAL A 33 18.08 -2.04 0.76
CA VAL A 33 16.62 -2.21 0.86
C VAL A 33 15.91 -1.59 -0.34
N ASP A 34 16.25 -0.36 -0.71
CA ASP A 34 15.68 0.34 -1.87
C ASP A 34 15.92 -0.45 -3.17
N ASN A 35 17.16 -0.88 -3.39
CA ASN A 35 17.50 -1.71 -4.54
C ASN A 35 16.80 -3.08 -4.52
N GLY A 36 16.59 -3.64 -3.34
CA GLY A 36 15.80 -4.87 -3.15
C GLY A 36 14.35 -4.71 -3.57
N VAL A 37 13.72 -3.57 -3.24
CA VAL A 37 12.36 -3.25 -3.69
C VAL A 37 12.31 -3.08 -5.21
N ILE A 38 13.29 -2.38 -5.81
CA ILE A 38 13.37 -2.20 -7.27
C ILE A 38 13.56 -3.57 -7.97
N SER A 39 14.45 -4.41 -7.45
CA SER A 39 14.69 -5.76 -8.00
C SER A 39 13.44 -6.62 -7.91
N MET A 40 12.73 -6.59 -6.76
CA MET A 40 11.50 -7.37 -6.58
C MET A 40 10.38 -6.90 -7.51
N ASN A 41 10.22 -5.60 -7.72
CA ASN A 41 9.20 -5.07 -8.63
C ASN A 41 9.42 -5.49 -10.11
N ARG A 42 10.65 -5.85 -10.47
CA ARG A 42 11.02 -6.34 -11.82
C ARG A 42 10.94 -7.86 -11.96
N GLU A 43 10.66 -8.59 -10.87
CA GLU A 43 10.56 -10.05 -10.90
C GLU A 43 9.31 -10.51 -11.66
N THR A 44 9.45 -11.54 -12.48
CA THR A 44 8.35 -12.12 -13.24
C THR A 44 8.05 -13.57 -12.82
N ASP A 45 8.94 -14.23 -12.10
CA ASP A 45 8.70 -15.54 -11.52
C ASP A 45 7.88 -15.40 -10.21
N LEU A 46 6.58 -15.71 -10.30
CA LEU A 46 5.67 -15.64 -9.15
C LEU A 46 6.06 -16.58 -8.02
N ALA A 47 6.63 -17.75 -8.33
CA ALA A 47 7.04 -18.71 -7.30
C ALA A 47 8.23 -18.18 -6.51
N LEU A 48 9.23 -17.62 -7.21
CA LEU A 48 10.38 -16.96 -6.60
C LEU A 48 9.94 -15.76 -5.75
N ALA A 49 9.10 -14.88 -6.29
CA ALA A 49 8.57 -13.72 -5.56
C ALA A 49 7.80 -14.14 -4.31
N LYS A 50 6.88 -15.13 -4.41
CA LYS A 50 6.11 -15.67 -3.28
C LYS A 50 7.01 -16.18 -2.15
N ALA A 51 8.13 -16.82 -2.50
CA ALA A 51 9.09 -17.39 -1.54
C ALA A 51 10.01 -16.31 -0.92
N ALA A 52 10.46 -15.32 -1.72
CA ALA A 52 11.45 -14.34 -1.30
C ALA A 52 10.88 -13.17 -0.49
N ILE A 53 9.67 -12.69 -0.81
CA ILE A 53 9.08 -11.52 -0.16
C ILE A 53 8.97 -11.67 1.36
N PRO A 54 8.53 -12.79 1.95
CA PRO A 54 8.44 -12.94 3.40
C PRO A 54 9.79 -12.75 4.12
N ALA A 55 10.88 -13.29 3.56
CA ALA A 55 12.21 -13.12 4.12
C ALA A 55 12.67 -11.65 4.05
N ASN A 56 12.44 -10.98 2.91
CA ASN A 56 12.75 -9.57 2.74
C ASN A 56 11.94 -8.68 3.71
N LEU A 57 10.65 -8.98 3.93
CA LEU A 57 9.83 -8.28 4.93
C LEU A 57 10.40 -8.44 6.33
N LYS A 58 10.87 -9.62 6.70
CA LYS A 58 11.50 -9.84 8.02
C LYS A 58 12.83 -9.09 8.14
N LEU A 59 13.59 -8.95 7.06
CA LEU A 59 14.79 -8.13 7.04
C LEU A 59 14.43 -6.64 7.26
N VAL A 60 13.44 -6.10 6.53
CA VAL A 60 13.00 -4.71 6.72
C VAL A 60 12.53 -4.49 8.16
N GLU A 61 11.76 -5.42 8.75
CA GLU A 61 11.34 -5.30 10.14
C GLU A 61 12.49 -5.39 11.14
N SER A 62 13.55 -6.16 10.88
CA SER A 62 14.72 -6.15 11.74
C SER A 62 15.45 -4.80 11.73
N LEU A 63 15.53 -4.14 10.56
CA LEU A 63 16.05 -2.78 10.46
C LEU A 63 15.14 -1.76 11.18
N VAL A 64 13.82 -1.97 11.15
CA VAL A 64 12.85 -1.16 11.91
C VAL A 64 13.04 -1.31 13.43
N VAL A 65 13.52 -2.47 13.92
CA VAL A 65 13.85 -2.64 15.36
C VAL A 65 15.01 -1.71 15.74
N GLU A 66 16.02 -1.59 14.89
CA GLU A 66 17.17 -0.69 15.12
C GLU A 66 16.82 0.79 14.91
N LEU A 67 15.94 1.07 13.96
CA LEU A 67 15.53 2.42 13.55
C LEU A 67 13.99 2.57 13.62
N PRO A 68 13.37 2.54 14.79
CA PRO A 68 11.93 2.39 14.94
C PRO A 68 11.10 3.55 14.36
N ALA A 69 11.67 4.75 14.28
CA ALA A 69 11.02 5.93 13.73
C ALA A 69 11.42 6.22 12.26
N HIS A 70 12.20 5.34 11.61
CA HIS A 70 12.66 5.57 10.25
C HIS A 70 11.50 5.43 9.26
N ARG A 71 11.08 6.55 8.69
CA ARG A 71 9.88 6.66 7.86
C ARG A 71 9.91 5.74 6.64
N GLU A 72 10.99 5.75 5.88
CA GLU A 72 11.11 4.99 4.63
C GLU A 72 11.06 3.48 4.88
N LEU A 73 11.72 2.97 5.92
CA LEU A 73 11.63 1.55 6.30
C LEU A 73 10.20 1.17 6.69
N ARG A 74 9.49 2.05 7.41
CA ARG A 74 8.07 1.84 7.75
C ARG A 74 7.19 1.82 6.50
N ILE A 75 7.45 2.68 5.52
CA ILE A 75 6.73 2.71 4.25
C ILE A 75 7.01 1.43 3.43
N HIS A 76 8.28 1.00 3.33
CA HIS A 76 8.63 -0.26 2.66
C HIS A 76 7.95 -1.48 3.31
N ALA A 77 7.89 -1.52 4.64
CA ALA A 77 7.16 -2.57 5.34
C ALA A 77 5.66 -2.52 5.02
N ALA A 78 5.03 -1.34 5.07
CA ALA A 78 3.61 -1.17 4.77
C ALA A 78 3.26 -1.59 3.33
N GLN A 79 4.05 -1.15 2.36
CA GLN A 79 3.93 -1.53 0.95
C GLN A 79 4.13 -3.03 0.75
N GLY A 80 5.18 -3.59 1.34
CA GLY A 80 5.52 -4.99 1.17
C GLY A 80 4.48 -5.94 1.80
N PHE A 81 3.93 -5.61 2.99
CA PHE A 81 2.81 -6.37 3.58
C PHE A 81 1.56 -6.30 2.71
N TYR A 82 1.23 -5.11 2.18
CA TYR A 82 0.12 -4.96 1.23
C TYR A 82 0.33 -5.81 -0.03
N GLY A 83 1.48 -5.66 -0.69
CA GLY A 83 1.79 -6.37 -1.93
C GLY A 83 1.81 -7.89 -1.76
N TYR A 84 2.38 -8.39 -0.67
CA TYR A 84 2.40 -9.83 -0.37
C TYR A 84 1.00 -10.38 -0.06
N ALA A 85 0.22 -9.65 0.75
CA ALA A 85 -1.14 -10.05 1.07
C ALA A 85 -2.01 -10.10 -0.19
N PHE A 86 -2.00 -9.03 -1.00
CA PHE A 86 -2.77 -8.92 -2.23
C PHE A 86 -2.36 -9.94 -3.30
N GLY A 87 -1.05 -10.09 -3.50
CA GLY A 87 -0.53 -10.90 -4.60
C GLY A 87 -0.57 -12.41 -4.35
N PHE A 88 -0.46 -12.84 -3.08
CA PHE A 88 -0.15 -14.24 -2.78
C PHE A 88 -0.94 -14.86 -1.64
N VAL A 89 -1.73 -14.08 -0.87
CA VAL A 89 -2.33 -14.63 0.37
C VAL A 89 -3.85 -14.49 0.39
N GLU A 90 -4.41 -13.37 -0.09
CA GLU A 90 -5.83 -13.07 0.15
C GLU A 90 -6.81 -14.06 -0.49
N ASP A 91 -6.46 -14.60 -1.67
CA ASP A 91 -7.31 -15.56 -2.39
C ASP A 91 -7.25 -16.95 -1.76
N GLU A 92 -6.12 -17.31 -1.10
CA GLU A 92 -5.91 -18.61 -0.47
C GLU A 92 -6.31 -18.62 1.02
N SER A 93 -6.07 -17.51 1.73
CA SER A 93 -6.26 -17.39 3.18
C SER A 93 -6.65 -15.97 3.59
N PRO A 94 -7.94 -15.59 3.47
CA PRO A 94 -8.41 -14.24 3.79
C PRO A 94 -8.10 -13.80 5.23
N ALA A 95 -8.21 -14.71 6.21
CA ALA A 95 -7.91 -14.40 7.61
C ALA A 95 -6.41 -14.05 7.82
N ARG A 96 -5.50 -14.77 7.14
CA ARG A 96 -4.07 -14.46 7.17
C ARG A 96 -3.79 -13.14 6.45
N ALA A 97 -4.41 -12.89 5.30
CA ALA A 97 -4.28 -11.63 4.58
C ALA A 97 -4.76 -10.44 5.43
N SER A 98 -5.89 -10.58 6.13
CA SER A 98 -6.40 -9.58 7.07
C SER A 98 -5.34 -9.20 8.11
N ALA A 99 -4.68 -10.17 8.74
CA ALA A 99 -3.60 -9.93 9.70
C ALA A 99 -2.38 -9.23 9.07
N LEU A 100 -2.02 -9.54 7.81
CA LEU A 100 -0.93 -8.90 7.09
C LEU A 100 -1.27 -7.44 6.74
N TYR A 101 -2.48 -7.15 6.26
CA TYR A 101 -2.94 -5.78 6.01
C TYR A 101 -2.94 -4.95 7.31
N GLN A 102 -3.40 -5.52 8.43
CA GLN A 102 -3.33 -4.84 9.73
C GLN A 102 -1.88 -4.52 10.14
N ARG A 103 -0.95 -5.44 9.85
CA ARG A 103 0.48 -5.21 10.10
C ARG A 103 1.04 -4.09 9.22
N GLY A 104 0.70 -4.09 7.93
CA GLY A 104 1.04 -3.00 7.01
C GLY A 104 0.48 -1.65 7.46
N LEU A 105 -0.79 -1.61 7.90
CA LEU A 105 -1.42 -0.42 8.46
C LEU A 105 -0.65 0.15 9.64
N LYS A 106 -0.25 -0.69 10.61
CA LYS A 106 0.55 -0.26 11.77
C LYS A 106 1.85 0.42 11.36
N HIS A 107 2.57 -0.12 10.37
CA HIS A 107 3.78 0.50 9.85
C HIS A 107 3.48 1.86 9.19
N ALA A 108 2.44 1.96 8.36
CA ALA A 108 2.07 3.21 7.70
C ALA A 108 1.66 4.30 8.69
N LEU A 109 0.91 3.95 9.75
CA LEU A 109 0.53 4.90 10.80
C LEU A 109 1.75 5.45 11.55
N VAL A 110 2.73 4.62 11.89
CA VAL A 110 3.99 5.09 12.50
C VAL A 110 4.79 5.98 11.54
N ALA A 111 4.79 5.69 10.23
CA ALA A 111 5.41 6.58 9.25
C ALA A 111 4.76 7.97 9.23
N LEU A 112 3.45 8.06 9.40
CA LEU A 112 2.71 9.32 9.45
C LEU A 112 3.02 10.17 10.68
N GLU A 113 3.41 9.57 11.81
CA GLU A 113 3.83 10.33 13.00
C GLU A 113 5.02 11.23 12.72
N SER A 114 5.96 10.81 11.88
CA SER A 114 7.10 11.61 11.45
C SER A 114 6.72 12.77 10.53
N SER A 115 5.59 12.68 9.83
CA SER A 115 5.01 13.75 9.00
C SER A 115 4.04 14.65 9.78
N GLY A 116 3.90 14.44 11.10
CA GLY A 116 3.08 15.30 11.97
C GLY A 116 1.71 14.75 12.36
N LEU A 117 1.27 13.63 11.80
CA LEU A 117 0.00 12.98 12.17
C LEU A 117 0.22 12.04 13.35
N ARG A 118 -0.01 12.54 14.56
CA ARG A 118 0.18 11.79 15.81
C ARG A 118 -1.14 11.47 16.49
N GLY A 119 -1.16 10.40 17.28
CA GLY A 119 -2.29 9.97 18.09
C GLY A 119 -2.94 8.69 17.59
N GLN A 120 -3.97 8.25 18.30
CA GLN A 120 -4.74 7.04 17.96
C GLN A 120 -5.75 7.37 16.85
N ILE A 121 -5.32 7.28 15.60
CA ILE A 121 -6.11 7.64 14.42
C ILE A 121 -7.37 6.76 14.30
N ASP A 122 -7.27 5.51 14.70
CA ASP A 122 -8.36 4.53 14.70
C ASP A 122 -9.54 4.93 15.61
N THR A 123 -9.25 5.55 16.75
CA THR A 123 -10.28 6.02 17.71
C THR A 123 -10.62 7.51 17.55
N MET A 124 -9.81 8.27 16.81
CA MET A 124 -10.01 9.72 16.62
C MET A 124 -11.33 10.01 15.85
N PRO A 125 -12.12 11.01 16.25
CA PRO A 125 -13.27 11.45 15.45
C PRO A 125 -12.87 11.87 14.04
N THR A 126 -13.66 11.53 13.03
CA THR A 126 -13.34 11.80 11.61
C THR A 126 -13.13 13.30 11.34
N ALA A 127 -13.91 14.18 11.97
CA ALA A 127 -13.75 15.63 11.82
C ALA A 127 -12.40 16.15 12.37
N GLU A 128 -11.96 15.62 13.51
CA GLU A 128 -10.64 15.94 14.06
C GLU A 128 -9.52 15.42 13.15
N LEU A 129 -9.66 14.20 12.66
CA LEU A 129 -8.72 13.64 11.70
C LEU A 129 -8.60 14.52 10.46
N GLN A 130 -9.72 14.95 9.86
CA GLN A 130 -9.72 15.83 8.70
C GLN A 130 -8.98 17.15 8.94
N GLN A 131 -9.15 17.77 10.11
CA GLN A 131 -8.41 18.98 10.49
C GLN A 131 -6.91 18.74 10.55
N LYS A 132 -6.48 17.63 11.16
CA LYS A 132 -5.05 17.27 11.22
C LYS A 132 -4.48 16.95 9.84
N LEU A 133 -5.24 16.26 9.01
CA LEU A 133 -4.84 15.93 7.63
C LEU A 133 -4.63 17.20 6.78
N ALA A 134 -5.41 18.24 6.98
CA ALA A 134 -5.30 19.49 6.23
C ALA A 134 -3.92 20.16 6.37
N SER A 135 -3.23 19.96 7.50
CA SER A 135 -1.90 20.52 7.77
C SER A 135 -0.73 19.72 7.19
N LEU A 136 -0.97 18.49 6.72
CA LEU A 136 0.10 17.63 6.21
C LEU A 136 0.62 18.10 4.85
N GLY A 137 1.93 17.96 4.62
CA GLY A 137 2.59 18.25 3.37
C GLY A 137 2.74 17.03 2.46
N ARG A 138 3.40 17.23 1.31
CA ARG A 138 3.62 16.19 0.30
C ARG A 138 4.47 15.01 0.80
N ASP A 139 5.32 15.22 1.79
CA ASP A 139 6.11 14.18 2.44
C ASP A 139 5.24 13.11 3.14
N ALA A 140 4.00 13.45 3.52
CA ALA A 140 3.07 12.51 4.13
C ALA A 140 2.41 11.55 3.13
N VAL A 141 2.45 11.85 1.82
CA VAL A 141 1.71 11.09 0.78
C VAL A 141 1.96 9.59 0.83
N PRO A 142 3.20 9.08 0.91
CA PRO A 142 3.42 7.63 0.99
C PRO A 142 2.77 6.97 2.21
N GLY A 143 2.87 7.63 3.38
CA GLY A 143 2.23 7.15 4.60
C GLY A 143 0.70 7.15 4.51
N LEU A 144 0.11 8.24 3.99
CA LEU A 144 -1.34 8.37 3.77
C LEU A 144 -1.88 7.28 2.83
N PHE A 145 -1.21 7.10 1.70
CA PHE A 145 -1.60 6.13 0.69
C PHE A 145 -1.55 4.70 1.22
N TRP A 146 -0.43 4.30 1.82
CA TRP A 146 -0.29 2.93 2.33
C TRP A 146 -1.13 2.67 3.59
N ALA A 147 -1.39 3.69 4.42
CA ALA A 147 -2.32 3.56 5.53
C ALA A 147 -3.74 3.32 5.02
N ALA A 148 -4.23 4.17 4.11
CA ALA A 148 -5.56 4.03 3.53
C ALA A 148 -5.73 2.70 2.77
N SER A 149 -4.74 2.29 1.96
CA SER A 149 -4.79 1.06 1.18
C SER A 149 -4.84 -0.20 2.05
N ASN A 150 -3.96 -0.30 3.06
CA ASN A 150 -3.98 -1.43 3.99
C ASN A 150 -5.25 -1.45 4.83
N TRP A 151 -5.72 -0.29 5.30
CA TRP A 151 -6.93 -0.19 6.12
C TRP A 151 -8.17 -0.56 5.33
N ALA A 152 -8.30 -0.07 4.08
CA ALA A 152 -9.40 -0.45 3.21
C ALA A 152 -9.49 -1.97 2.98
N LYS A 153 -8.36 -2.62 2.68
CA LYS A 153 -8.31 -4.08 2.49
C LYS A 153 -8.58 -4.85 3.77
N TRP A 154 -8.11 -4.34 4.92
CA TRP A 154 -8.42 -4.94 6.21
C TRP A 154 -9.92 -4.86 6.52
N ILE A 155 -10.57 -3.72 6.29
CA ILE A 155 -12.03 -3.57 6.43
C ILE A 155 -12.75 -4.50 5.45
N ASP A 156 -12.31 -4.55 4.20
CA ASP A 156 -12.90 -5.37 3.14
C ASP A 156 -13.00 -6.84 3.52
N LEU A 157 -11.95 -7.38 4.13
CA LEU A 157 -11.92 -8.78 4.63
C LEU A 157 -12.66 -8.99 5.96
N ASN A 158 -13.11 -7.92 6.64
CA ASN A 158 -13.81 -7.98 7.92
C ASN A 158 -15.18 -7.26 7.88
N ARG A 159 -15.85 -7.26 6.72
CA ARG A 159 -17.12 -6.55 6.49
C ARG A 159 -18.28 -7.01 7.38
N THR A 160 -18.18 -8.19 7.98
CA THR A 160 -19.17 -8.72 8.91
C THR A 160 -19.15 -8.04 10.28
N GLU A 161 -18.09 -7.25 10.56
CA GLU A 161 -17.94 -6.48 11.79
C GLU A 161 -18.42 -5.03 11.57
N PRO A 162 -19.61 -4.60 12.09
CA PRO A 162 -20.12 -3.23 11.85
C PRO A 162 -19.16 -2.13 12.29
N ALA A 163 -18.38 -2.37 13.35
CA ALA A 163 -17.38 -1.43 13.83
C ALA A 163 -16.31 -1.11 12.75
N ARG A 164 -15.98 -2.08 11.88
CA ARG A 164 -15.00 -1.86 10.80
C ARG A 164 -15.56 -0.97 9.70
N LEU A 165 -16.84 -1.13 9.37
CA LEU A 165 -17.49 -0.30 8.36
C LEU A 165 -17.54 1.18 8.77
N SER A 166 -17.65 1.49 10.05
CA SER A 166 -17.64 2.87 10.55
C SER A 166 -16.28 3.57 10.40
N GLU A 167 -15.21 2.82 10.14
CA GLU A 167 -13.87 3.36 9.90
C GLU A 167 -13.64 3.80 8.43
N LEU A 168 -14.55 3.46 7.51
CA LEU A 168 -14.41 3.78 6.09
C LEU A 168 -14.25 5.27 5.80
N ASP A 169 -14.94 6.15 6.55
CA ASP A 169 -14.81 7.60 6.37
C ASP A 169 -13.38 8.10 6.68
N LYS A 170 -12.70 7.48 7.65
CA LYS A 170 -11.29 7.79 7.96
C LYS A 170 -10.36 7.35 6.84
N VAL A 171 -10.60 6.16 6.29
CA VAL A 171 -9.86 5.64 5.14
C VAL A 171 -10.01 6.58 3.94
N ALA A 172 -11.25 7.01 3.66
CA ALA A 172 -11.51 7.96 2.58
C ALA A 172 -10.82 9.31 2.83
N ALA A 173 -10.83 9.83 4.06
CA ALA A 173 -10.16 11.09 4.41
C ALA A 173 -8.64 11.02 4.20
N LEU A 174 -7.98 9.93 4.61
CA LEU A 174 -6.54 9.71 4.37
C LEU A 174 -6.23 9.71 2.87
N MET A 175 -6.99 8.94 2.08
CA MET A 175 -6.76 8.83 0.64
C MET A 175 -7.12 10.12 -0.10
N GLN A 176 -8.16 10.85 0.34
CA GLN A 176 -8.51 12.16 -0.22
C GLN A 176 -7.36 13.17 -0.02
N ARG A 177 -6.70 13.13 1.15
CA ARG A 177 -5.53 13.98 1.38
C ARG A 177 -4.36 13.57 0.49
N ALA A 178 -4.10 12.28 0.33
CA ALA A 178 -3.07 11.78 -0.58
C ALA A 178 -3.33 12.24 -2.02
N LEU A 179 -4.57 12.10 -2.50
CA LEU A 179 -4.99 12.56 -3.84
C LEU A 179 -4.77 14.07 -4.02
N ALA A 180 -5.15 14.88 -3.04
CA ALA A 180 -5.00 16.33 -3.10
C ALA A 180 -3.52 16.78 -3.11
N LEU A 181 -2.62 16.04 -2.48
CA LEU A 181 -1.20 16.35 -2.42
C LEU A 181 -0.40 15.83 -3.61
N ASP A 182 -0.75 14.64 -4.12
CA ASP A 182 -0.10 14.02 -5.27
C ASP A 182 -1.03 12.97 -5.91
N GLU A 183 -1.80 13.38 -6.90
CA GLU A 183 -2.72 12.51 -7.63
C GLU A 183 -2.02 11.41 -8.45
N THR A 184 -0.73 11.60 -8.77
CA THR A 184 0.08 10.67 -9.58
C THR A 184 0.89 9.69 -8.73
N PHE A 185 0.88 9.85 -7.40
CA PHE A 185 1.63 8.98 -6.50
C PHE A 185 1.35 7.50 -6.79
N TYR A 186 2.40 6.69 -6.72
CA TYR A 186 2.37 5.26 -6.98
C TYR A 186 1.57 4.91 -8.26
N PHE A 187 1.95 5.57 -9.37
CA PHE A 187 1.38 5.34 -10.71
C PHE A 187 -0.12 5.64 -10.81
N GLY A 188 -0.60 6.69 -10.13
CA GLY A 188 -2.01 7.06 -10.10
C GLY A 188 -2.83 6.24 -9.08
N GLY A 189 -2.15 5.70 -8.06
CA GLY A 189 -2.76 4.89 -7.01
C GLY A 189 -3.93 5.54 -6.27
N PRO A 190 -3.91 6.84 -5.91
CA PRO A 190 -5.07 7.52 -5.34
C PRO A 190 -6.29 7.51 -6.25
N HIS A 191 -6.11 7.69 -7.56
CA HIS A 191 -7.19 7.56 -8.52
C HIS A 191 -7.70 6.12 -8.62
N LEU A 192 -6.80 5.13 -8.66
CA LEU A 192 -7.19 3.72 -8.67
C LEU A 192 -8.04 3.36 -7.44
N PHE A 193 -7.64 3.85 -6.26
CA PHE A 193 -8.42 3.67 -5.04
C PHE A 193 -9.83 4.24 -5.17
N PHE A 194 -9.99 5.48 -5.63
CA PHE A 194 -11.32 6.08 -5.78
C PHE A 194 -12.14 5.47 -6.91
N GLY A 195 -11.50 4.95 -7.96
CA GLY A 195 -12.18 4.12 -8.96
C GLY A 195 -12.88 2.91 -8.33
N VAL A 196 -12.15 2.18 -7.49
CA VAL A 196 -12.71 1.05 -6.72
C VAL A 196 -13.73 1.54 -5.69
N TRP A 197 -13.44 2.62 -4.96
CA TRP A 197 -14.30 3.17 -3.93
C TRP A 197 -15.70 3.50 -4.44
N TYR A 198 -15.80 4.19 -5.57
CA TYR A 198 -17.09 4.55 -6.17
C TYR A 198 -17.70 3.42 -7.01
N GLY A 199 -16.88 2.53 -7.59
CA GLY A 199 -17.32 1.47 -8.48
C GLY A 199 -17.79 0.18 -7.78
N SER A 200 -17.35 -0.06 -6.54
CA SER A 200 -17.63 -1.31 -5.82
C SER A 200 -19.00 -1.39 -5.16
N ARG A 201 -19.82 -0.34 -5.25
CA ARG A 201 -21.11 -0.21 -4.57
C ARG A 201 -22.16 0.34 -5.52
N PRO A 202 -23.42 -0.09 -5.40
CA PRO A 202 -24.51 0.53 -6.14
C PRO A 202 -24.74 1.98 -5.64
N PRO A 203 -25.33 2.87 -6.48
CA PRO A 203 -25.53 4.28 -6.13
C PRO A 203 -26.26 4.50 -4.82
N MET A 204 -27.26 3.67 -4.50
CA MET A 204 -28.03 3.76 -3.25
C MET A 204 -27.21 3.50 -1.99
N LEU A 205 -26.03 2.89 -2.12
CA LEU A 205 -25.07 2.62 -1.03
C LEU A 205 -23.82 3.51 -1.11
N GLY A 206 -23.92 4.67 -1.78
CA GLY A 206 -22.85 5.65 -1.89
C GLY A 206 -21.86 5.38 -3.03
N GLY A 207 -22.17 4.49 -3.95
CA GLY A 207 -21.44 4.33 -5.21
C GLY A 207 -21.73 5.48 -6.18
N ASN A 208 -20.81 5.69 -7.12
CA ASN A 208 -21.01 6.65 -8.22
C ASN A 208 -20.23 6.16 -9.44
N PHE A 209 -20.91 5.55 -10.38
CA PHE A 209 -20.26 4.94 -11.54
C PHE A 209 -19.59 5.96 -12.45
N ALA A 210 -20.14 7.19 -12.56
CA ALA A 210 -19.51 8.23 -13.37
C ALA A 210 -18.17 8.70 -12.75
N LEU A 211 -18.13 8.89 -11.43
CA LEU A 211 -16.88 9.19 -10.73
C LEU A 211 -15.90 8.01 -10.79
N ALA A 212 -16.38 6.78 -10.70
CA ALA A 212 -15.54 5.59 -10.85
C ALA A 212 -14.87 5.54 -12.22
N GLU A 213 -15.64 5.77 -13.30
CA GLU A 213 -15.11 5.83 -14.68
C GLU A 213 -14.03 6.91 -14.81
N ASP A 214 -14.27 8.14 -14.32
CA ASP A 214 -13.31 9.25 -14.37
C ASP A 214 -12.01 8.90 -13.62
N HIS A 215 -12.11 8.35 -12.42
CA HIS A 215 -10.95 7.97 -11.63
C HIS A 215 -10.17 6.81 -12.27
N PHE A 216 -10.83 5.77 -12.78
CA PHE A 216 -10.15 4.70 -13.50
C PHE A 216 -9.47 5.22 -14.78
N ALA A 217 -10.10 6.15 -15.51
CA ALA A 217 -9.50 6.78 -16.69
C ALA A 217 -8.25 7.58 -16.32
N LYS A 218 -8.28 8.37 -15.25
CA LYS A 218 -7.12 9.12 -14.74
C LYS A 218 -5.99 8.18 -14.32
N ALA A 219 -6.28 7.14 -13.54
CA ALA A 219 -5.28 6.14 -13.14
C ALA A 219 -4.63 5.47 -14.37
N ARG A 220 -5.44 5.11 -15.37
CA ARG A 220 -4.96 4.48 -16.60
C ARG A 220 -4.06 5.42 -17.41
N ASN A 221 -4.39 6.71 -17.46
CA ASN A 221 -3.63 7.70 -18.23
C ASN A 221 -2.23 7.94 -17.65
N VAL A 222 -2.03 7.87 -16.33
CA VAL A 222 -0.72 8.06 -15.68
C VAL A 222 0.34 7.10 -16.24
N THR A 223 -0.05 5.86 -16.54
CA THR A 223 0.86 4.83 -17.08
C THR A 223 0.60 4.49 -18.55
N GLN A 224 -0.29 5.24 -19.22
CA GLN A 224 -0.72 4.96 -20.59
C GLN A 224 -1.25 3.52 -20.74
N GLY A 225 -1.92 3.01 -19.72
CA GLY A 225 -2.48 1.66 -19.69
C GLY A 225 -1.46 0.53 -19.47
N LYS A 226 -0.19 0.84 -19.14
CA LYS A 226 0.84 -0.17 -18.92
C LYS A 226 0.74 -0.86 -17.56
N LEU A 227 0.12 -0.23 -16.56
CA LEU A 227 -0.15 -0.83 -15.26
C LEU A 227 -1.49 -1.59 -15.31
N LEU A 228 -1.42 -2.90 -15.48
CA LEU A 228 -2.57 -3.76 -15.81
C LEU A 228 -3.62 -3.86 -14.69
N ILE A 229 -3.24 -3.62 -13.44
CA ILE A 229 -4.15 -3.69 -12.29
C ILE A 229 -5.33 -2.71 -12.41
N VAL A 230 -5.16 -1.62 -13.15
CA VAL A 230 -6.25 -0.64 -13.38
C VAL A 230 -7.41 -1.29 -14.12
N ASP A 231 -7.13 -2.01 -15.20
CA ASP A 231 -8.16 -2.70 -15.99
C ASP A 231 -8.71 -3.95 -15.28
N LEU A 232 -7.89 -4.64 -14.47
CA LEU A 232 -8.36 -5.73 -13.58
C LEU A 232 -9.41 -5.22 -12.60
N LEU A 233 -9.09 -4.16 -11.84
CA LEU A 233 -9.97 -3.64 -10.81
C LEU A 233 -11.21 -2.94 -11.41
N TYR A 234 -11.07 -2.31 -12.57
CA TYR A 234 -12.23 -1.82 -13.32
C TYR A 234 -13.21 -2.97 -13.63
N ALA A 235 -12.71 -4.07 -14.19
CA ALA A 235 -13.53 -5.23 -14.50
C ALA A 235 -14.19 -5.83 -13.25
N GLN A 236 -13.40 -6.07 -12.22
CA GLN A 236 -13.83 -6.72 -10.98
C GLN A 236 -14.86 -5.90 -10.20
N TYR A 237 -14.70 -4.58 -10.12
CA TYR A 237 -15.53 -3.74 -9.26
C TYR A 237 -16.58 -2.95 -10.04
N LEU A 238 -16.23 -2.31 -11.14
CA LEU A 238 -17.16 -1.44 -11.85
C LEU A 238 -18.00 -2.20 -12.89
N ALA A 239 -17.37 -3.00 -13.75
CA ALA A 239 -18.10 -3.71 -14.80
C ALA A 239 -19.10 -4.73 -14.21
N VAL A 240 -18.73 -5.44 -13.13
CA VAL A 240 -19.64 -6.35 -12.42
C VAL A 240 -20.84 -5.58 -11.83
N GLN A 241 -20.60 -4.46 -11.13
CA GLN A 241 -21.69 -3.67 -10.55
C GLN A 241 -22.64 -3.04 -11.59
N GLN A 242 -22.13 -2.79 -12.79
CA GLN A 242 -22.92 -2.30 -13.93
C GLN A 242 -23.55 -3.43 -14.77
N SER A 243 -23.32 -4.71 -14.42
CA SER A 243 -23.70 -5.89 -15.22
C SER A 243 -23.18 -5.83 -16.68
N LYS A 244 -21.98 -5.24 -16.88
CA LYS A 244 -21.35 -5.11 -18.20
C LYS A 244 -20.42 -6.30 -18.50
N ARG A 245 -21.02 -7.48 -18.73
CA ARG A 245 -20.30 -8.73 -18.96
C ARG A 245 -19.28 -8.63 -20.11
N GLU A 246 -19.65 -8.04 -21.25
CA GLU A 246 -18.75 -7.90 -22.41
C GLU A 246 -17.53 -7.05 -22.07
N THR A 247 -17.71 -5.95 -21.33
CA THR A 247 -16.61 -5.09 -20.89
C THR A 247 -15.69 -5.82 -19.90
N PHE A 248 -16.26 -6.56 -18.96
CA PHE A 248 -15.52 -7.41 -18.04
C PHE A 248 -14.65 -8.42 -18.80
N HIS A 249 -15.25 -9.18 -19.69
CA HIS A 249 -14.55 -10.19 -20.49
C HIS A 249 -13.43 -9.58 -21.35
N ALA A 250 -13.71 -8.51 -22.08
CA ALA A 250 -12.74 -7.85 -22.96
C ALA A 250 -11.54 -7.30 -22.19
N LYS A 251 -11.78 -6.63 -21.05
CA LYS A 251 -10.70 -6.09 -20.21
C LYS A 251 -9.83 -7.18 -19.61
N LEU A 252 -10.42 -8.22 -19.04
CA LEU A 252 -9.66 -9.31 -18.41
C LEU A 252 -8.89 -10.14 -19.45
N THR A 253 -9.45 -10.36 -20.63
CA THR A 253 -8.75 -11.02 -21.72
C THR A 253 -7.56 -10.20 -22.21
N SER A 254 -7.73 -8.88 -22.34
CA SER A 254 -6.62 -7.96 -22.67
C SER A 254 -5.51 -8.01 -21.61
N VAL A 255 -5.88 -7.96 -20.33
CA VAL A 255 -4.92 -8.07 -19.21
C VAL A 255 -4.19 -9.40 -19.23
N ALA A 256 -4.92 -10.53 -19.37
CA ALA A 256 -4.36 -11.88 -19.33
C ALA A 256 -3.33 -12.14 -20.46
N ASN A 257 -3.49 -11.47 -21.59
CA ASN A 257 -2.66 -11.64 -22.81
C ASN A 257 -1.64 -10.50 -23.03
N ALA A 258 -1.59 -9.49 -22.17
CA ALA A 258 -0.63 -8.40 -22.29
C ALA A 258 0.82 -8.92 -22.17
N PRO A 259 1.81 -8.31 -22.86
CA PRO A 259 3.20 -8.63 -22.64
C PRO A 259 3.61 -8.39 -21.19
N PRO A 260 4.29 -9.32 -20.49
CA PRO A 260 4.67 -9.17 -19.09
C PRO A 260 5.66 -8.01 -18.85
N ASP A 261 6.44 -7.70 -19.87
CA ASP A 261 7.47 -6.63 -19.88
C ASP A 261 6.95 -5.27 -20.37
N ILE A 262 5.63 -5.12 -20.55
CA ILE A 262 5.03 -3.84 -20.98
C ILE A 262 5.34 -2.68 -20.02
N PHE A 263 5.62 -3.00 -18.74
CA PHE A 263 6.01 -2.05 -17.70
C PHE A 263 7.07 -2.69 -16.77
N PRO A 264 8.37 -2.66 -17.16
CA PRO A 264 9.43 -3.37 -16.45
C PRO A 264 9.57 -3.00 -14.98
N GLU A 265 9.31 -1.72 -14.62
CA GLU A 265 9.39 -1.23 -13.24
C GLU A 265 8.29 -1.80 -12.34
N MET A 266 7.23 -2.35 -12.91
CA MET A 266 6.08 -2.94 -12.23
C MET A 266 5.74 -4.34 -12.78
N ALA A 267 6.76 -5.05 -13.29
CA ALA A 267 6.58 -6.36 -13.89
C ALA A 267 5.90 -7.35 -12.93
N LEU A 268 6.34 -7.39 -11.65
CA LEU A 268 5.72 -8.25 -10.64
C LEU A 268 4.22 -7.95 -10.46
N ALA A 269 3.86 -6.67 -10.34
CA ALA A 269 2.46 -6.28 -10.22
C ALA A 269 1.65 -6.71 -11.45
N ASN A 270 2.22 -6.61 -12.66
CA ASN A 270 1.56 -7.00 -13.89
C ASN A 270 1.38 -8.52 -13.99
N VAL A 271 2.40 -9.35 -13.66
CA VAL A 271 2.23 -10.82 -13.71
C VAL A 271 1.28 -11.34 -12.63
N ILE A 272 1.26 -10.73 -11.43
CA ILE A 272 0.23 -11.00 -10.42
C ILE A 272 -1.16 -10.66 -10.98
N THR A 273 -1.28 -9.49 -11.60
CA THR A 273 -2.55 -9.02 -12.20
C THR A 273 -3.03 -9.96 -13.30
N GLN A 274 -2.15 -10.43 -14.16
CA GLN A 274 -2.47 -11.42 -15.21
C GLN A 274 -2.96 -12.75 -14.61
N HIS A 275 -2.31 -13.21 -13.55
CA HIS A 275 -2.76 -14.40 -12.82
C HIS A 275 -4.18 -14.21 -12.27
N LYS A 276 -4.45 -13.11 -11.58
CA LYS A 276 -5.78 -12.78 -11.03
C LYS A 276 -6.83 -12.61 -12.13
N ALA A 277 -6.49 -12.01 -13.27
CA ALA A 277 -7.40 -11.87 -14.39
C ALA A 277 -7.85 -13.22 -14.95
N ARG A 278 -6.91 -14.19 -15.11
CA ARG A 278 -7.25 -15.55 -15.51
C ARG A 278 -8.17 -16.24 -14.51
N GLN A 279 -7.96 -16.04 -13.21
CA GLN A 279 -8.85 -16.60 -12.17
C GLN A 279 -10.26 -15.97 -12.20
N LEU A 280 -10.35 -14.67 -12.46
CA LEU A 280 -11.64 -13.99 -12.55
C LEU A 280 -12.41 -14.40 -13.81
N LEU A 281 -11.75 -14.62 -14.94
CA LEU A 281 -12.38 -15.14 -16.16
C LEU A 281 -13.04 -16.51 -15.93
N LEU A 282 -12.43 -17.38 -15.12
CA LEU A 282 -13.02 -18.68 -14.76
C LEU A 282 -14.32 -18.55 -13.95
N LYS A 283 -14.53 -17.41 -13.28
CA LYS A 283 -15.71 -17.11 -12.46
C LYS A 283 -16.77 -16.26 -13.19
N GLU A 284 -16.57 -15.98 -14.47
CA GLU A 284 -17.46 -15.09 -15.23
C GLU A 284 -18.93 -15.51 -15.17
N GLU A 285 -19.22 -16.80 -15.36
CA GLU A 285 -20.59 -17.35 -15.30
C GLU A 285 -21.23 -17.24 -13.91
N GLU A 286 -20.42 -17.16 -12.84
CA GLU A 286 -20.93 -17.01 -11.47
C GLU A 286 -21.23 -15.53 -11.13
N LEU A 287 -20.64 -14.60 -11.89
CA LEU A 287 -20.73 -13.17 -11.64
C LEU A 287 -21.83 -12.48 -12.45
N PHE A 288 -22.29 -13.09 -13.55
CA PHE A 288 -23.29 -12.57 -14.49
C PHE A 288 -24.38 -13.59 -14.81
#